data_6964f288203cce67de7bd1a20acd3908
#
_entry.id   6964f288203cce67de7bd1a20acd3908
#
_cell.length_a   1.000
_cell.length_b   1.000
_cell.length_c   1.000
_cell.angle_alpha   90.00
_cell.angle_beta   90.00
_cell.angle_gamma   90.00
#
_symmetry.space_group_name_H-M   'P 1'
#
loop_
_entity.id
_entity.type
_entity.pdbx_description
1 polymer ?
#
loop_
_entity_poly.entity_id
_entity_poly.type
_entity_poly.pdbx_seq_one_letter_code
_entity_poly.pdbx_strand_id
1 'polypeptide(L)'
;MKLIARTLLLISLVSVPALGRAQQIGQQIGGTGYGPMSTGYVDFLAGLAYTDNALLTAGGQRNDGIGTVGFDADYSRQGTLSINLLGNIDRLQYIRNSFSGSFYGNFNGDALWGTPSDPLQWLLSDSFGEGMVDPLAASTPANLQWVNQVTTGPYLNLNFGLRNRFTLYGLYGRSSYQTSPYSSQTYEGGAEITHKLAGSTSLSLQASDARTAYLDPAALIGSPGHGTAYYIKQAQIEFQGRYVRTNVTLGVGYNIIDYARHQQGAPYYNVQLSRSISPFTTVFVGALSEYASFGGSMQSPTALLGAEGGALQGAGFITSSPFKERMVTAGADYNRGLTTVTLSGIYQQDLYTQQSQYDNRDATADLTLGRKLQPTLFIQLQVYGSYEDYSHYHAHTHSITAMLTLSKQLARAAFGLYAGGTQQSGSPGVSSFNAASYHDIEVGVYFTYDLLGQANSSGGAGLGMGVPGLPGVP
;
A
#
# COMPACT_ATOMS: atom_id res chain seq x y z
N MET A 1 -20.31 -9.07 23.97
CA MET A 1 -20.97 -8.46 22.80
C MET A 1 -20.59 -7.00 22.50
N LYS A 2 -19.92 -6.26 23.38
CA LYS A 2 -19.50 -4.85 23.12
C LYS A 2 -18.09 -4.68 22.54
N LEU A 3 -17.29 -5.73 22.45
CA LEU A 3 -15.88 -5.68 21.98
C LEU A 3 -15.73 -5.91 20.46
N ILE A 4 -16.64 -6.65 19.83
CA ILE A 4 -16.57 -7.02 18.39
C ILE A 4 -16.91 -5.84 17.46
N ALA A 5 -17.64 -4.85 17.97
CA ALA A 5 -18.01 -3.67 17.18
C ALA A 5 -16.88 -2.64 17.02
N ARG A 6 -15.75 -2.78 17.74
CA ARG A 6 -14.65 -1.82 17.71
C ARG A 6 -13.57 -2.14 16.68
N THR A 7 -13.41 -3.40 16.29
CA THR A 7 -12.36 -3.84 15.36
C THR A 7 -12.74 -3.53 13.89
N LEU A 8 -14.03 -3.49 13.55
CA LEU A 8 -14.51 -3.15 12.21
C LEU A 8 -14.44 -1.64 11.86
N LEU A 9 -14.05 -0.79 12.81
CA LEU A 9 -14.01 0.66 12.59
C LEU A 9 -12.66 1.16 12.04
N LEU A 10 -11.64 0.30 11.97
CA LEU A 10 -10.28 0.65 11.52
C LEU A 10 -10.07 0.56 9.99
N ILE A 11 -10.98 -0.08 9.28
CA ILE A 11 -10.81 -0.45 7.86
C ILE A 11 -11.16 0.68 6.87
N SER A 12 -11.73 1.79 7.27
CA SER A 12 -12.38 2.73 6.33
C SER A 12 -11.81 4.13 6.26
N LEU A 13 -10.50 4.32 6.47
CA LEU A 13 -9.98 5.68 6.51
C LEU A 13 -8.65 5.86 5.80
N VAL A 14 -8.60 5.50 4.55
CA VAL A 14 -7.38 5.71 3.81
C VAL A 14 -7.64 6.38 2.48
N SER A 15 -7.22 7.58 2.32
CA SER A 15 -6.58 8.24 1.19
C SER A 15 -6.66 9.73 1.31
N VAL A 16 -5.54 10.35 1.54
CA VAL A 16 -5.33 11.78 1.32
C VAL A 16 -3.86 11.98 1.06
N PRO A 17 -3.43 12.90 0.17
CA PRO A 17 -2.02 13.28 0.03
C PRO A 17 -1.43 13.64 1.39
N ALA A 18 -0.11 13.73 1.50
CA ALA A 18 0.65 13.77 2.77
C ALA A 18 0.07 14.61 3.91
N LEU A 19 -0.75 15.63 3.59
CA LEU A 19 -1.50 16.42 4.56
C LEU A 19 -2.63 15.71 5.25
N GLY A 20 -3.41 14.96 4.51
CA GLY A 20 -4.47 14.16 5.09
C GLY A 20 -3.94 13.13 6.06
N ARG A 21 -2.70 12.66 5.90
CA ARG A 21 -2.13 11.64 6.77
C ARG A 21 -1.94 12.13 8.20
N ALA A 22 -1.37 13.32 8.43
CA ALA A 22 -1.25 13.82 9.78
C ALA A 22 -2.61 14.12 10.42
N GLN A 23 -3.58 14.61 9.63
CA GLN A 23 -4.95 14.77 10.11
C GLN A 23 -5.70 13.46 10.24
N GLN A 24 -5.48 12.49 9.35
CA GLN A 24 -6.09 11.16 9.48
C GLN A 24 -5.48 10.38 10.62
N ILE A 25 -4.18 10.36 10.80
CA ILE A 25 -3.55 9.83 12.00
C ILE A 25 -4.13 10.54 13.23
N GLY A 26 -4.24 11.88 13.20
CA GLY A 26 -4.86 12.66 14.26
C GLY A 26 -6.37 12.42 14.43
N GLN A 27 -7.13 12.10 13.39
CA GLN A 27 -8.57 11.83 13.46
C GLN A 27 -8.88 10.36 13.78
N GLN A 28 -8.11 9.41 13.30
CA GLN A 28 -8.15 8.03 13.77
C GLN A 28 -7.81 7.94 15.26
N ILE A 29 -6.92 8.83 15.68
CA ILE A 29 -6.40 8.94 17.04
C ILE A 29 -7.30 9.76 17.95
N GLY A 30 -8.27 10.52 17.46
CA GLY A 30 -9.17 11.41 18.23
C GLY A 30 -10.24 10.71 19.09
N GLY A 31 -10.01 9.48 19.54
CA GLY A 31 -10.83 8.82 20.57
C GLY A 31 -10.63 9.49 21.93
N THR A 32 -11.69 10.02 22.51
CA THR A 32 -11.76 10.56 23.89
C THR A 32 -11.60 9.44 24.92
N GLY A 33 -10.41 8.84 25.02
CA GLY A 33 -10.11 7.77 25.96
C GLY A 33 -8.85 8.06 26.76
N TYR A 34 -8.93 7.99 28.05
CA TYR A 34 -7.83 8.19 29.01
C TYR A 34 -6.79 7.05 28.88
N GLY A 35 -5.57 7.39 28.49
CA GLY A 35 -4.41 6.50 28.45
C GLY A 35 -3.97 6.10 27.04
N PRO A 36 -2.71 5.69 26.85
CA PRO A 36 -2.21 5.18 25.57
C PRO A 36 -2.94 3.89 25.22
N MET A 37 -3.79 3.92 24.21
CA MET A 37 -4.44 2.73 23.67
C MET A 37 -3.57 2.18 22.54
N SER A 38 -3.12 0.95 22.67
CA SER A 38 -2.48 0.22 21.59
C SER A 38 -3.40 -0.92 21.12
N THR A 39 -3.45 -1.14 19.83
CA THR A 39 -4.21 -2.22 19.18
C THR A 39 -3.35 -2.85 18.08
N GLY A 40 -3.59 -4.12 17.80
CA GLY A 40 -2.90 -4.82 16.74
C GLY A 40 -1.77 -5.73 17.22
N TYR A 41 -0.91 -6.15 16.33
CA TYR A 41 0.17 -7.10 16.55
C TYR A 41 1.47 -6.65 15.86
N VAL A 42 2.58 -7.21 16.33
CA VAL A 42 3.87 -7.25 15.64
C VAL A 42 4.39 -8.66 15.81
N ASP A 43 4.45 -9.39 14.71
CA ASP A 43 4.81 -10.81 14.69
C ASP A 43 6.20 -11.00 14.09
N PHE A 44 7.02 -11.83 14.71
CA PHE A 44 8.16 -12.45 14.07
C PHE A 44 7.67 -13.62 13.23
N LEU A 45 8.20 -13.77 12.01
CA LEU A 45 7.84 -14.81 11.07
C LEU A 45 9.06 -15.64 10.68
N ALA A 46 8.89 -16.96 10.59
CA ALA A 46 9.85 -17.87 10.00
C ALA A 46 9.11 -18.92 9.15
N GLY A 47 9.66 -19.26 7.98
CA GLY A 47 9.00 -20.17 7.05
C GLY A 47 9.97 -20.98 6.22
N LEU A 48 9.46 -22.09 5.67
CA LEU A 48 10.11 -22.90 4.66
C LEU A 48 9.10 -23.21 3.56
N ALA A 49 9.48 -23.01 2.33
CA ALA A 49 8.67 -23.29 1.16
C ALA A 49 9.43 -24.12 0.13
N TYR A 50 8.69 -24.75 -0.74
CA TYR A 50 9.18 -25.39 -1.95
C TYR A 50 8.38 -24.85 -3.13
N THR A 51 9.08 -24.42 -4.19
CA THR A 51 8.52 -24.02 -5.48
C THR A 51 9.01 -24.94 -6.58
N ASP A 52 8.19 -25.26 -7.54
CA ASP A 52 8.56 -26.04 -8.71
C ASP A 52 9.16 -25.19 -9.85
N ASN A 53 8.98 -23.86 -9.79
CA ASN A 53 9.44 -22.93 -10.83
C ASN A 53 10.03 -21.63 -10.27
N ALA A 54 11.08 -21.70 -9.46
CA ALA A 54 11.71 -20.53 -8.84
C ALA A 54 12.12 -19.44 -9.85
N LEU A 55 12.38 -19.79 -11.11
CA LEU A 55 12.77 -18.83 -12.16
C LEU A 55 11.57 -18.15 -12.84
N LEU A 56 10.35 -18.57 -12.58
CA LEU A 56 9.11 -18.07 -13.21
C LEU A 56 9.22 -18.05 -14.74
N THR A 57 9.61 -19.18 -15.33
CA THR A 57 9.80 -19.34 -16.78
C THR A 57 8.88 -20.39 -17.35
N ALA A 58 8.46 -20.21 -18.62
CA ALA A 58 7.65 -21.20 -19.34
C ALA A 58 8.42 -22.48 -19.66
N GLY A 59 9.72 -22.39 -19.82
CA GLY A 59 10.60 -23.52 -20.12
C GLY A 59 11.90 -23.44 -19.31
N GLY A 60 12.49 -24.58 -19.01
CA GLY A 60 13.70 -24.63 -18.18
C GLY A 60 13.40 -24.36 -16.69
N GLN A 61 12.23 -24.76 -16.24
CA GLN A 61 11.79 -24.61 -14.85
C GLN A 61 12.81 -25.16 -13.87
N ARG A 62 13.03 -24.46 -12.80
CA ARG A 62 13.96 -24.84 -11.75
C ARG A 62 13.26 -24.82 -10.40
N ASN A 63 13.20 -25.97 -9.78
CA ASN A 63 12.68 -26.05 -8.42
C ASN A 63 13.72 -25.59 -7.39
N ASP A 64 13.23 -24.98 -6.32
CA ASP A 64 14.07 -24.57 -5.18
C ASP A 64 13.30 -24.67 -3.86
N GLY A 65 14.05 -24.72 -2.77
CA GLY A 65 13.55 -24.49 -1.43
C GLY A 65 13.81 -23.05 -1.03
N ILE A 66 12.86 -22.42 -0.33
CA ILE A 66 12.95 -21.03 0.10
C ILE A 66 12.84 -21.00 1.62
N GLY A 67 13.86 -20.47 2.29
CA GLY A 67 13.81 -20.13 3.70
C GLY A 67 13.43 -18.67 3.87
N THR A 68 12.49 -18.39 4.76
CA THR A 68 11.99 -17.03 5.05
C THR A 68 12.15 -16.71 6.51
N VAL A 69 12.61 -15.50 6.82
CA VAL A 69 12.54 -14.91 8.16
C VAL A 69 12.17 -13.45 8.03
N GLY A 70 11.27 -12.97 8.89
CA GLY A 70 10.79 -11.59 8.79
C GLY A 70 9.92 -11.13 9.95
N PHE A 71 9.27 -10.02 9.70
CA PHE A 71 8.31 -9.39 10.62
C PHE A 71 7.06 -9.00 9.85
N ASP A 72 5.93 -9.17 10.50
CA ASP A 72 4.62 -8.73 10.04
C ASP A 72 4.00 -7.84 11.11
N ALA A 73 3.40 -6.72 10.74
CA ALA A 73 2.84 -5.76 11.65
C ALA A 73 1.51 -5.19 11.15
N ASP A 74 0.54 -5.19 12.03
CA ASP A 74 -0.67 -4.35 12.00
C ASP A 74 -0.82 -3.78 13.40
N TYR A 75 -0.16 -2.66 13.65
CA TYR A 75 -0.07 -2.09 14.98
C TYR A 75 -0.39 -0.60 14.97
N SER A 76 -1.28 -0.19 15.85
CA SER A 76 -1.62 1.21 16.07
C SER A 76 -1.55 1.55 17.55
N ARG A 77 -0.88 2.65 17.86
CA ARG A 77 -0.79 3.23 19.21
C ARG A 77 -1.18 4.69 19.15
N GLN A 78 -1.97 5.11 20.11
CA GLN A 78 -2.38 6.49 20.29
C GLN A 78 -1.74 7.09 21.55
N GLY A 79 -1.35 8.37 21.49
CA GLY A 79 -0.76 9.09 22.63
C GLY A 79 -0.04 10.35 22.18
N THR A 80 0.87 10.87 23.04
CA THR A 80 1.77 11.97 22.65
C THR A 80 2.71 11.57 21.51
N LEU A 81 3.08 10.30 21.43
CA LEU A 81 3.66 9.67 20.27
C LEU A 81 2.66 8.65 19.75
N SER A 82 2.04 8.96 18.64
CA SER A 82 1.15 8.06 17.90
C SER A 82 1.94 7.31 16.87
N ILE A 83 1.76 6.00 16.78
CA ILE A 83 2.47 5.10 15.88
C ILE A 83 1.44 4.27 15.13
N ASN A 84 1.63 4.11 13.83
CA ASN A 84 0.89 3.17 13.00
C ASN A 84 1.89 2.39 12.15
N LEU A 85 1.86 1.07 12.22
CA LEU A 85 2.71 0.16 11.44
C LEU A 85 1.81 -0.81 10.70
N LEU A 86 2.03 -0.98 9.41
CA LEU A 86 1.26 -1.91 8.57
C LEU A 86 2.17 -2.54 7.53
N GLY A 87 2.11 -3.86 7.40
CA GLY A 87 2.80 -4.61 6.37
C GLY A 87 3.87 -5.57 6.89
N ASN A 88 4.64 -6.11 5.99
CA ASN A 88 5.67 -7.10 6.30
C ASN A 88 7.02 -6.74 5.67
N ILE A 89 8.09 -7.23 6.27
CA ILE A 89 9.45 -7.22 5.72
C ILE A 89 10.05 -8.60 5.96
N ASP A 90 10.39 -9.30 4.89
CA ASP A 90 10.91 -10.65 4.90
C ASP A 90 12.26 -10.73 4.21
N ARG A 91 13.14 -11.58 4.72
CA ARG A 91 14.35 -12.00 4.05
C ARG A 91 14.16 -13.40 3.48
N LEU A 92 14.25 -13.53 2.17
CA LEU A 92 14.19 -14.79 1.46
C LEU A 92 15.60 -15.32 1.18
N GLN A 93 15.78 -16.63 1.34
CA GLN A 93 17.01 -17.33 1.00
C GLN A 93 16.68 -18.58 0.18
N TYR A 94 17.17 -18.62 -1.04
CA TYR A 94 17.02 -19.78 -1.94
C TYR A 94 18.07 -20.84 -1.61
N ILE A 95 17.63 -22.06 -1.24
CA ILE A 95 18.50 -23.14 -0.74
C ILE A 95 19.43 -23.66 -1.84
N ARG A 96 18.95 -23.74 -3.09
CA ARG A 96 19.73 -24.14 -4.25
C ARG A 96 20.34 -22.98 -5.01
N ASN A 97 20.29 -21.77 -4.41
CA ASN A 97 20.85 -20.56 -4.99
C ASN A 97 20.30 -20.24 -6.40
N SER A 98 19.00 -20.44 -6.64
CA SER A 98 18.34 -19.92 -7.85
C SER A 98 18.51 -18.41 -7.94
N PHE A 99 18.42 -17.74 -6.79
CA PHE A 99 18.72 -16.31 -6.62
C PHE A 99 19.54 -16.07 -5.36
N SER A 100 20.23 -14.95 -5.28
CA SER A 100 20.84 -14.44 -4.04
C SER A 100 19.74 -14.06 -3.05
N GLY A 101 20.01 -14.24 -1.75
CA GLY A 101 19.06 -13.82 -0.70
C GLY A 101 18.79 -12.33 -0.77
N SER A 102 17.53 -11.94 -0.67
CA SER A 102 17.06 -10.56 -0.76
C SER A 102 16.00 -10.25 0.28
N PHE A 103 15.76 -8.95 0.51
CA PHE A 103 14.65 -8.49 1.34
C PHE A 103 13.44 -8.23 0.44
N TYR A 104 12.28 -8.64 0.93
CA TYR A 104 10.98 -8.52 0.28
C TYR A 104 9.95 -7.99 1.25
N GLY A 105 8.87 -7.50 0.73
CA GLY A 105 7.72 -7.10 1.50
C GLY A 105 7.26 -5.67 1.21
N ASN A 106 6.15 -5.33 1.82
CA ASN A 106 5.58 -4.00 1.78
C ASN A 106 5.30 -3.55 3.20
N PHE A 107 5.91 -2.45 3.61
CA PHE A 107 5.81 -1.94 4.96
C PHE A 107 5.58 -0.43 4.94
N ASN A 108 4.62 0.02 5.72
CA ASN A 108 4.34 1.42 5.96
C ASN A 108 4.33 1.68 7.47
N GLY A 109 5.16 2.62 7.90
CA GLY A 109 5.27 3.05 9.28
C GLY A 109 5.10 4.55 9.41
N ASP A 110 4.16 4.98 10.24
CA ASP A 110 3.95 6.39 10.55
C ASP A 110 4.14 6.62 12.05
N ALA A 111 4.84 7.69 12.39
CA ALA A 111 4.98 8.18 13.75
C ALA A 111 4.65 9.68 13.77
N LEU A 112 3.70 10.07 14.62
CA LEU A 112 3.33 11.47 14.83
C LEU A 112 3.59 11.83 16.29
N TRP A 113 4.56 12.70 16.50
CA TRP A 113 4.82 13.29 17.81
C TRP A 113 3.99 14.55 18.00
N GLY A 114 3.34 14.67 19.16
CA GLY A 114 2.36 15.68 19.51
C GLY A 114 0.93 15.17 19.49
N THR A 115 0.09 15.72 20.34
CA THR A 115 -1.34 15.41 20.39
C THR A 115 -2.11 16.27 19.39
N PRO A 116 -3.35 15.90 18.99
CA PRO A 116 -4.18 16.72 18.10
C PRO A 116 -4.47 18.14 18.61
N SER A 117 -4.27 18.41 19.91
CA SER A 117 -4.42 19.71 20.55
C SER A 117 -3.14 20.53 20.52
N ASP A 118 -1.99 19.92 20.30
CA ASP A 118 -0.71 20.61 20.29
C ASP A 118 -0.58 21.49 19.04
N PRO A 119 -0.09 22.72 19.19
CA PRO A 119 0.10 23.59 18.03
C PRO A 119 1.21 23.09 17.11
N LEU A 120 2.20 22.39 17.64
CA LEU A 120 3.30 21.82 16.86
C LEU A 120 3.27 20.30 16.96
N GLN A 121 3.26 19.66 15.81
CA GLN A 121 3.39 18.21 15.66
C GLN A 121 4.55 17.91 14.72
N TRP A 122 5.14 16.73 14.83
CA TRP A 122 6.21 16.29 13.95
C TRP A 122 5.89 14.92 13.38
N LEU A 123 5.85 14.80 12.04
CA LEU A 123 5.64 13.55 11.31
C LEU A 123 6.99 12.91 10.98
N LEU A 124 7.04 11.59 11.13
CA LEU A 124 7.97 10.68 10.48
C LEU A 124 7.16 9.58 9.82
N SER A 125 7.30 9.41 8.52
CA SER A 125 6.68 8.34 7.74
C SER A 125 7.76 7.61 6.98
N ASP A 126 7.70 6.27 6.98
CA ASP A 126 8.62 5.41 6.25
C ASP A 126 7.80 4.36 5.48
N SER A 127 8.06 4.23 4.19
CA SER A 127 7.42 3.24 3.32
C SER A 127 8.51 2.46 2.61
N PHE A 128 8.46 1.15 2.76
CA PHE A 128 9.32 0.19 2.09
C PHE A 128 8.46 -0.70 1.20
N GLY A 129 8.95 -1.01 0.01
CA GLY A 129 8.30 -1.95 -0.90
C GLY A 129 9.22 -2.29 -2.05
N GLU A 130 8.68 -3.02 -2.99
CA GLU A 130 9.40 -3.47 -4.18
C GLU A 130 8.81 -2.85 -5.43
N GLY A 131 9.65 -2.75 -6.44
CA GLY A 131 9.24 -2.35 -7.76
C GLY A 131 9.99 -3.13 -8.84
N MET A 132 9.33 -3.34 -9.97
CA MET A 132 9.93 -4.01 -11.12
C MET A 132 10.88 -3.06 -11.87
N VAL A 133 12.01 -3.63 -12.30
CA VAL A 133 12.96 -2.92 -13.18
C VAL A 133 12.49 -2.99 -14.64
N ASP A 134 11.99 -4.15 -15.04
CA ASP A 134 11.37 -4.40 -16.34
C ASP A 134 9.91 -4.85 -16.13
N PRO A 135 8.93 -4.02 -16.54
CA PRO A 135 7.52 -4.31 -16.25
C PRO A 135 6.95 -5.50 -17.04
N LEU A 136 7.62 -5.96 -18.09
CA LEU A 136 7.18 -7.10 -18.90
C LEU A 136 7.84 -8.42 -18.52
N ALA A 137 8.92 -8.38 -17.74
CA ALA A 137 9.58 -9.58 -17.22
C ALA A 137 8.84 -10.12 -16.01
N ALA A 138 9.05 -11.42 -15.71
CA ALA A 138 8.51 -12.02 -14.50
C ALA A 138 9.04 -11.32 -13.25
N SER A 139 8.22 -11.23 -12.21
CA SER A 139 8.55 -10.62 -10.92
C SER A 139 9.46 -11.51 -10.07
N THR A 140 10.60 -11.88 -10.64
CA THR A 140 11.65 -12.63 -9.96
C THR A 140 12.54 -11.71 -9.13
N PRO A 141 13.31 -12.25 -8.17
CA PRO A 141 14.31 -11.48 -7.43
C PRO A 141 15.32 -10.71 -8.29
N ALA A 142 15.56 -11.16 -9.52
CA ALA A 142 16.45 -10.47 -10.46
C ALA A 142 15.79 -9.25 -11.11
N ASN A 143 14.47 -9.23 -11.19
CA ASN A 143 13.68 -8.12 -11.77
C ASN A 143 13.09 -7.18 -10.71
N LEU A 144 13.12 -7.59 -9.45
CA LEU A 144 12.63 -6.77 -8.34
C LEU A 144 13.78 -6.04 -7.65
N GLN A 145 13.55 -4.82 -7.24
CA GLN A 145 14.45 -4.09 -6.34
C GLN A 145 13.63 -3.39 -5.27
N TRP A 146 14.21 -3.31 -4.08
CA TRP A 146 13.56 -2.56 -3.02
C TRP A 146 13.66 -1.05 -3.24
N VAL A 147 12.60 -0.37 -2.80
CA VAL A 147 12.49 1.07 -2.73
C VAL A 147 12.06 1.45 -1.33
N ASN A 148 12.73 2.42 -0.77
CA ASN A 148 12.38 2.97 0.54
C ASN A 148 12.14 4.47 0.41
N GLN A 149 11.05 4.95 1.00
CA GLN A 149 10.72 6.37 1.05
C GLN A 149 10.50 6.82 2.48
N VAL A 150 11.35 7.71 2.95
CA VAL A 150 11.21 8.37 4.24
C VAL A 150 10.68 9.78 4.03
N THR A 151 9.70 10.20 4.82
CA THR A 151 9.19 11.58 4.85
C THR A 151 9.12 12.07 6.28
N THR A 152 9.60 13.28 6.54
CA THR A 152 9.57 13.87 7.89
C THR A 152 9.40 15.38 7.83
N GLY A 153 8.77 15.94 8.86
CA GLY A 153 8.67 17.39 9.01
C GLY A 153 7.61 17.86 9.99
N PRO A 154 7.62 19.18 10.28
CA PRO A 154 6.70 19.79 11.21
C PRO A 154 5.36 20.15 10.60
N TYR A 155 4.33 20.09 11.44
CA TYR A 155 2.99 20.64 11.23
C TYR A 155 2.71 21.68 12.33
N LEU A 156 2.38 22.89 11.93
CA LEU A 156 1.92 23.96 12.82
C LEU A 156 0.39 24.08 12.72
N ASN A 157 -0.32 23.72 13.78
CA ASN A 157 -1.76 23.74 13.87
C ASN A 157 -2.24 24.92 14.70
N LEU A 158 -2.93 25.85 14.10
CA LEU A 158 -3.50 27.04 14.74
C LEU A 158 -5.03 26.92 14.76
N ASN A 159 -5.62 26.81 15.96
CA ASN A 159 -7.07 26.72 16.11
C ASN A 159 -7.67 28.12 16.31
N PHE A 160 -8.63 28.48 15.47
CA PHE A 160 -9.39 29.73 15.55
C PHE A 160 -10.82 29.44 16.02
N GLY A 161 -11.03 29.51 17.32
CA GLY A 161 -12.27 29.09 17.95
C GLY A 161 -12.43 27.55 17.93
N LEU A 162 -13.68 27.09 18.03
CA LEU A 162 -14.00 25.66 18.18
C LEU A 162 -14.15 24.92 16.83
N ARG A 163 -14.23 25.64 15.73
CA ARG A 163 -14.60 25.08 14.42
C ARG A 163 -13.58 25.25 13.32
N ASN A 164 -12.62 26.16 13.49
CA ASN A 164 -11.66 26.45 12.44
C ASN A 164 -10.26 26.07 12.88
N ARG A 165 -9.54 25.39 11.97
CA ARG A 165 -8.11 25.09 12.10
C ARG A 165 -7.38 25.56 10.87
N PHE A 166 -6.26 26.22 11.06
CA PHE A 166 -5.28 26.47 10.02
C PHE A 166 -4.07 25.59 10.30
N THR A 167 -3.62 24.84 9.32
CA THR A 167 -2.43 24.01 9.38
C THR A 167 -1.43 24.49 8.35
N LEU A 168 -0.20 24.75 8.79
CA LEU A 168 0.95 25.02 7.92
C LEU A 168 1.95 23.88 8.12
N TYR A 169 2.58 23.42 7.05
CA TYR A 169 3.54 22.33 7.14
C TYR A 169 4.71 22.48 6.17
N GLY A 170 5.82 21.83 6.52
CA GLY A 170 6.98 21.66 5.66
C GLY A 170 7.52 20.25 5.83
N LEU A 171 7.65 19.50 4.73
CA LEU A 171 8.11 18.13 4.73
C LEU A 171 9.37 17.97 3.91
N TYR A 172 10.25 17.13 4.38
CA TYR A 172 11.38 16.59 3.64
C TYR A 172 11.17 15.11 3.40
N GLY A 173 11.27 14.70 2.14
CA GLY A 173 11.18 13.32 1.70
C GLY A 173 12.48 12.85 1.05
N ARG A 174 12.79 11.57 1.19
CA ARG A 174 13.88 10.91 0.48
C ARG A 174 13.43 9.55 -0.03
N SER A 175 13.54 9.35 -1.34
CA SER A 175 13.35 8.05 -1.98
C SER A 175 14.70 7.44 -2.27
N SER A 176 14.91 6.19 -1.89
CA SER A 176 16.16 5.43 -2.10
C SER A 176 15.84 4.14 -2.84
N TYR A 177 16.57 3.87 -3.90
CA TYR A 177 16.42 2.69 -4.76
C TYR A 177 17.65 1.80 -4.63
N GLN A 178 17.47 0.47 -4.65
CA GLN A 178 18.55 -0.50 -4.45
C GLN A 178 19.63 -0.40 -5.54
N THR A 179 19.23 -0.36 -6.79
CA THR A 179 20.12 -0.41 -7.94
C THR A 179 19.89 0.71 -8.94
N SER A 180 18.64 1.17 -9.09
CA SER A 180 18.29 2.22 -10.04
C SER A 180 18.81 3.59 -9.58
N PRO A 181 19.26 4.46 -10.53
CA PRO A 181 19.80 5.78 -10.21
C PRO A 181 18.72 6.83 -9.93
N TYR A 182 17.49 6.40 -9.59
CA TYR A 182 16.34 7.28 -9.41
C TYR A 182 16.20 7.82 -7.98
N SER A 183 17.17 7.55 -7.12
CA SER A 183 17.16 8.10 -5.75
C SER A 183 16.99 9.62 -5.77
N SER A 184 16.06 10.12 -4.98
CA SER A 184 15.64 11.52 -5.03
C SER A 184 15.35 12.07 -3.64
N GLN A 185 15.27 13.39 -3.57
CA GLN A 185 14.81 14.12 -2.40
C GLN A 185 13.66 15.04 -2.78
N THR A 186 12.68 15.14 -1.90
CA THR A 186 11.50 15.97 -2.08
C THR A 186 11.38 16.96 -0.94
N TYR A 187 11.13 18.22 -1.27
CA TYR A 187 10.77 19.26 -0.33
C TYR A 187 9.37 19.71 -0.63
N GLU A 188 8.48 19.57 0.34
CA GLU A 188 7.08 19.96 0.21
C GLU A 188 6.73 21.00 1.25
N GLY A 189 5.96 22.00 0.86
CA GLY A 189 5.34 22.97 1.74
C GLY A 189 3.88 23.18 1.39
N GLY A 190 3.06 23.39 2.41
CA GLY A 190 1.65 23.62 2.15
C GLY A 190 0.89 24.18 3.33
N ALA A 191 -0.34 24.56 3.04
CA ALA A 191 -1.28 25.13 4.00
C ALA A 191 -2.68 24.56 3.79
N GLU A 192 -3.41 24.42 4.89
CA GLU A 192 -4.80 23.96 4.90
C GLU A 192 -5.63 24.80 5.87
N ILE A 193 -6.85 25.10 5.47
CA ILE A 193 -7.89 25.66 6.35
C ILE A 193 -9.02 24.64 6.44
N THR A 194 -9.27 24.13 7.64
CA THR A 194 -10.39 23.22 7.90
C THR A 194 -11.47 23.92 8.70
N HIS A 195 -12.72 23.81 8.24
CA HIS A 195 -13.91 24.25 8.95
C HIS A 195 -14.79 23.06 9.34
N LYS A 196 -15.08 22.89 10.64
CA LYS A 196 -16.03 21.89 11.15
C LYS A 196 -17.45 22.39 10.95
N LEU A 197 -18.19 21.74 10.04
CA LEU A 197 -19.60 22.05 9.75
C LEU A 197 -20.52 21.53 10.86
N ALA A 198 -20.30 20.28 11.28
CA ALA A 198 -21.01 19.62 12.36
C ALA A 198 -20.04 18.70 13.12
N GLY A 199 -20.49 18.01 14.15
CA GLY A 199 -19.62 17.21 15.02
C GLY A 199 -18.74 16.16 14.30
N SER A 200 -19.23 15.65 13.17
CA SER A 200 -18.54 14.60 12.39
C SER A 200 -18.34 14.97 10.91
N THR A 201 -18.52 16.25 10.54
CA THR A 201 -18.34 16.72 9.17
C THR A 201 -17.43 17.93 9.11
N SER A 202 -16.55 17.97 8.12
CA SER A 202 -15.63 19.08 7.88
C SER A 202 -15.50 19.40 6.40
N LEU A 203 -15.14 20.65 6.12
CA LEU A 203 -14.75 21.14 4.80
C LEU A 203 -13.35 21.73 4.94
N SER A 204 -12.44 21.35 4.06
CA SER A 204 -11.09 21.90 4.02
C SER A 204 -10.75 22.47 2.65
N LEU A 205 -9.93 23.52 2.66
CA LEU A 205 -9.26 24.09 1.49
C LEU A 205 -7.76 23.92 1.71
N GLN A 206 -7.09 23.32 0.74
CA GLN A 206 -5.67 22.99 0.80
C GLN A 206 -4.93 23.49 -0.42
N ALA A 207 -3.68 23.89 -0.22
CA ALA A 207 -2.71 24.16 -1.28
C ALA A 207 -1.32 23.67 -0.88
N SER A 208 -0.60 23.04 -1.82
CA SER A 208 0.76 22.57 -1.62
C SER A 208 1.64 22.76 -2.86
N ASP A 209 2.94 22.80 -2.63
CA ASP A 209 3.99 22.81 -3.65
C ASP A 209 5.11 21.86 -3.20
N ALA A 210 5.39 20.86 -4.01
CA ALA A 210 6.41 19.85 -3.78
C ALA A 210 7.46 19.89 -4.89
N ARG A 211 8.74 20.00 -4.52
CA ARG A 211 9.88 19.92 -5.43
C ARG A 211 10.62 18.62 -5.23
N THR A 212 10.74 17.81 -6.28
CA THR A 212 11.55 16.59 -6.29
C THR A 212 12.81 16.78 -7.15
N ALA A 213 13.96 16.40 -6.61
CA ALA A 213 15.25 16.47 -7.28
C ALA A 213 16.00 15.14 -7.12
N TYR A 214 16.58 14.64 -8.21
CA TYR A 214 17.38 13.42 -8.19
C TYR A 214 18.75 13.66 -7.56
N LEU A 215 19.25 12.64 -6.83
CA LEU A 215 20.55 12.75 -6.13
C LEU A 215 21.73 12.58 -7.09
N ASP A 216 21.55 11.79 -8.16
CA ASP A 216 22.56 11.63 -9.22
C ASP A 216 21.94 11.92 -10.59
N PRO A 217 21.75 13.20 -10.93
CA PRO A 217 21.19 13.58 -12.23
C PRO A 217 22.11 13.22 -13.38
N ALA A 218 23.43 13.08 -13.15
CA ALA A 218 24.38 12.71 -14.20
C ALA A 218 24.22 11.27 -14.68
N ALA A 219 23.84 10.35 -13.80
CA ALA A 219 23.54 8.97 -14.13
C ALA A 219 22.26 8.82 -14.97
N LEU A 220 21.43 9.87 -15.03
CA LEU A 220 20.19 9.91 -15.81
C LEU A 220 20.36 10.57 -17.19
N ILE A 221 21.58 11.02 -17.54
CA ILE A 221 21.86 11.60 -18.86
C ILE A 221 21.66 10.51 -19.92
N GLY A 222 20.77 10.77 -20.88
CA GLY A 222 20.40 9.79 -21.92
C GLY A 222 19.13 9.00 -21.61
N SER A 223 18.65 9.02 -20.38
CA SER A 223 17.31 8.52 -20.07
C SER A 223 16.25 9.54 -20.48
N PRO A 224 15.09 9.11 -20.97
CA PRO A 224 13.96 10.01 -21.18
C PRO A 224 13.64 10.73 -19.86
N GLY A 225 13.59 12.08 -19.90
CA GLY A 225 13.39 12.90 -18.70
C GLY A 225 14.65 13.46 -18.06
N HIS A 226 15.84 13.06 -18.49
CA HIS A 226 17.16 13.65 -18.16
C HIS A 226 17.40 13.98 -16.68
N GLY A 227 16.76 13.29 -15.71
CA GLY A 227 16.97 13.54 -14.28
C GLY A 227 16.68 14.98 -13.84
N THR A 228 15.87 15.72 -14.58
CA THR A 228 15.50 17.08 -14.21
C THR A 228 14.58 17.10 -13.00
N ALA A 229 14.85 18.01 -12.08
CA ALA A 229 13.92 18.26 -10.97
C ALA A 229 12.54 18.68 -11.53
N TYR A 230 11.49 18.29 -10.83
CA TYR A 230 10.13 18.69 -11.16
C TYR A 230 9.39 19.21 -9.91
N TYR A 231 8.32 19.95 -10.15
CA TYR A 231 7.43 20.48 -9.13
C TYR A 231 6.04 19.92 -9.34
N ILE A 232 5.37 19.55 -8.26
CA ILE A 232 3.94 19.24 -8.26
C ILE A 232 3.25 20.25 -7.37
N LYS A 233 2.36 21.05 -7.96
CA LYS A 233 1.54 22.04 -7.26
C LYS A 233 0.10 21.55 -7.24
N GLN A 234 -0.53 21.62 -6.08
CA GLN A 234 -1.89 21.14 -5.90
C GLN A 234 -2.73 22.18 -5.14
N ALA A 235 -3.95 22.35 -5.57
CA ALA A 235 -4.97 23.08 -4.82
C ALA A 235 -6.27 22.29 -4.86
N GLN A 236 -6.90 22.10 -3.67
CA GLN A 236 -8.11 21.28 -3.56
C GLN A 236 -9.06 21.78 -2.48
N ILE A 237 -10.32 21.43 -2.64
CA ILE A 237 -11.36 21.52 -1.62
C ILE A 237 -11.78 20.09 -1.29
N GLU A 238 -11.86 19.75 0.00
CA GLU A 238 -12.25 18.45 0.46
C GLU A 238 -13.36 18.52 1.49
N PHE A 239 -14.38 17.71 1.30
CA PHE A 239 -15.44 17.43 2.27
C PHE A 239 -15.22 16.07 2.89
N GLN A 240 -15.23 15.98 4.22
CA GLN A 240 -15.23 14.74 4.98
C GLN A 240 -16.47 14.65 5.84
N GLY A 241 -17.13 13.49 5.83
CA GLY A 241 -18.32 13.25 6.61
C GLY A 241 -18.32 11.84 7.21
N ARG A 242 -18.56 11.76 8.51
CA ARG A 242 -18.74 10.48 9.21
C ARG A 242 -20.17 10.43 9.78
N TYR A 243 -20.94 9.50 9.29
CA TYR A 243 -22.29 9.21 9.74
C TYR A 243 -22.31 7.84 10.43
N VAL A 244 -23.43 7.49 11.08
CA VAL A 244 -23.52 6.24 11.87
C VAL A 244 -23.09 4.98 11.10
N ARG A 245 -23.35 4.94 9.80
CA ARG A 245 -23.04 3.77 8.95
C ARG A 245 -22.30 4.12 7.67
N THR A 246 -21.93 5.38 7.47
CA THR A 246 -21.39 5.83 6.20
C THR A 246 -20.25 6.80 6.47
N ASN A 247 -19.10 6.56 5.84
CA ASN A 247 -17.99 7.49 5.76
C ASN A 247 -17.91 8.00 4.32
N VAL A 248 -17.70 9.30 4.16
CA VAL A 248 -17.61 9.96 2.86
C VAL A 248 -16.41 10.89 2.87
N THR A 249 -15.57 10.80 1.85
CA THR A 249 -14.55 11.80 1.51
C THR A 249 -14.76 12.21 0.07
N LEU A 250 -14.86 13.51 -0.19
CA LEU A 250 -15.04 14.08 -1.52
C LEU A 250 -14.05 15.24 -1.67
N GLY A 251 -12.98 15.01 -2.44
CA GLY A 251 -11.99 16.02 -2.80
C GLY A 251 -12.09 16.37 -4.27
N VAL A 252 -12.00 17.65 -4.60
CA VAL A 252 -11.88 18.14 -5.97
C VAL A 252 -10.88 19.28 -6.01
N GLY A 253 -10.10 19.34 -7.09
CA GLY A 253 -9.05 20.34 -7.20
C GLY A 253 -8.35 20.33 -8.55
N TYR A 254 -7.16 20.87 -8.55
CA TYR A 254 -6.34 20.95 -9.73
C TYR A 254 -4.87 20.74 -9.38
N ASN A 255 -4.19 19.89 -10.14
CA ASN A 255 -2.77 19.62 -10.03
C ASN A 255 -2.03 20.17 -11.23
N ILE A 256 -0.86 20.73 -11.00
CA ILE A 256 0.06 21.20 -12.02
C ILE A 256 1.39 20.51 -11.79
N ILE A 257 1.90 19.84 -12.81
CA ILE A 257 3.29 19.39 -12.83
C ILE A 257 4.11 20.30 -13.71
N ASP A 258 5.27 20.73 -13.19
CA ASP A 258 6.21 21.62 -13.87
C ASP A 258 7.58 20.94 -13.90
N TYR A 259 8.09 20.63 -15.09
CA TYR A 259 9.39 20.00 -15.29
C TYR A 259 10.12 20.58 -16.50
N ALA A 260 11.40 20.91 -16.32
CA ALA A 260 12.26 21.52 -17.31
C ALA A 260 11.69 22.83 -17.90
N ARG A 261 10.92 22.74 -18.98
CA ARG A 261 10.26 23.86 -19.65
C ARG A 261 8.82 23.52 -20.03
N HIS A 262 8.31 22.44 -19.48
CA HIS A 262 6.96 21.94 -19.76
C HIS A 262 6.11 22.00 -18.50
N GLN A 263 4.93 22.55 -18.64
CA GLN A 263 3.93 22.58 -17.61
C GLN A 263 2.69 21.85 -18.10
N GLN A 264 2.22 20.91 -17.30
CA GLN A 264 0.98 20.18 -17.57
C GLN A 264 0.06 20.31 -16.36
N GLY A 265 -1.23 20.49 -16.61
CA GLY A 265 -2.24 20.55 -15.59
C GLY A 265 -3.27 19.45 -15.75
N ALA A 266 -3.81 18.99 -14.64
CA ALA A 266 -4.86 17.97 -14.63
C ALA A 266 -5.84 18.21 -13.48
N PRO A 267 -7.12 17.85 -13.65
CA PRO A 267 -8.05 17.81 -12.54
C PRO A 267 -7.59 16.78 -11.50
N TYR A 268 -7.68 17.18 -10.24
CA TYR A 268 -7.58 16.32 -9.07
C TYR A 268 -8.98 15.93 -8.62
N TYR A 269 -9.19 14.69 -8.31
CA TYR A 269 -10.34 14.22 -7.55
C TYR A 269 -9.97 13.08 -6.62
N ASN A 270 -10.61 13.06 -5.47
CA ASN A 270 -10.52 11.99 -4.49
C ASN A 270 -11.92 11.73 -3.94
N VAL A 271 -12.47 10.58 -4.25
CA VAL A 271 -13.81 10.18 -3.84
C VAL A 271 -13.70 8.88 -3.09
N GLN A 272 -14.24 8.84 -1.87
CA GLN A 272 -14.32 7.62 -1.09
C GLN A 272 -15.66 7.56 -0.39
N LEU A 273 -16.29 6.43 -0.51
CA LEU A 273 -17.53 6.09 0.15
C LEU A 273 -17.40 4.71 0.77
N SER A 274 -17.59 4.62 2.07
CA SER A 274 -17.71 3.35 2.79
C SER A 274 -19.02 3.32 3.56
N ARG A 275 -19.76 2.21 3.47
CA ARG A 275 -21.05 2.07 4.14
C ARG A 275 -21.24 0.67 4.72
N SER A 276 -21.54 0.61 6.01
CA SER A 276 -22.01 -0.61 6.66
C SER A 276 -23.49 -0.83 6.33
N ILE A 277 -23.77 -1.73 5.36
CA ILE A 277 -25.12 -2.08 4.93
C ILE A 277 -25.82 -3.00 5.92
N SER A 278 -25.04 -3.76 6.69
CA SER A 278 -25.50 -4.56 7.83
C SER A 278 -24.48 -4.52 8.96
N PRO A 279 -24.79 -5.08 10.16
CA PRO A 279 -23.78 -5.24 11.22
C PRO A 279 -22.59 -6.12 10.83
N PHE A 280 -22.69 -6.86 9.73
CA PHE A 280 -21.71 -7.85 9.29
C PHE A 280 -21.10 -7.53 7.93
N THR A 281 -21.60 -6.51 7.23
CA THR A 281 -21.22 -6.22 5.85
C THR A 281 -20.93 -4.74 5.68
N THR A 282 -19.74 -4.43 5.20
CA THR A 282 -19.34 -3.09 4.76
C THR A 282 -19.03 -3.14 3.27
N VAL A 283 -19.46 -2.14 2.53
CA VAL A 283 -19.11 -1.95 1.12
C VAL A 283 -18.36 -0.63 0.98
N PHE A 284 -17.42 -0.58 0.06
CA PHE A 284 -16.67 0.63 -0.23
C PHE A 284 -16.49 0.84 -1.74
N VAL A 285 -16.33 2.09 -2.11
CA VAL A 285 -15.94 2.51 -3.45
C VAL A 285 -15.07 3.75 -3.34
N GLY A 286 -14.03 3.80 -4.18
CA GLY A 286 -13.10 4.91 -4.26
C GLY A 286 -12.79 5.30 -5.71
N ALA A 287 -12.41 6.55 -5.93
CA ALA A 287 -11.85 7.03 -7.18
C ALA A 287 -10.83 8.13 -6.90
N LEU A 288 -9.69 8.08 -7.56
CA LEU A 288 -8.58 9.03 -7.40
C LEU A 288 -8.07 9.48 -8.76
N SER A 289 -7.65 10.74 -8.87
CA SER A 289 -6.79 11.21 -9.95
C SER A 289 -5.83 12.26 -9.44
N GLU A 290 -4.53 11.98 -9.57
CA GLU A 290 -3.46 12.88 -9.14
C GLU A 290 -2.19 12.73 -9.99
N TYR A 291 -1.22 13.62 -9.80
CA TYR A 291 0.14 13.37 -10.23
C TYR A 291 0.92 12.70 -9.10
N ALA A 292 1.60 11.61 -9.43
CA ALA A 292 2.41 10.84 -8.50
C ALA A 292 3.82 10.58 -9.06
N SER A 293 4.70 10.12 -8.21
CA SER A 293 5.96 9.45 -8.56
C SER A 293 5.95 8.06 -7.95
N PHE A 294 6.76 7.16 -8.46
CA PHE A 294 6.80 5.80 -7.92
C PHE A 294 7.01 5.78 -6.38
N GLY A 295 8.02 6.49 -5.89
CA GLY A 295 8.23 6.59 -4.44
C GLY A 295 7.06 7.26 -3.70
N GLY A 296 6.41 8.26 -4.30
CA GLY A 296 5.24 8.93 -3.71
C GLY A 296 4.01 8.05 -3.65
N SER A 297 3.76 7.23 -4.67
CA SER A 297 2.62 6.30 -4.71
C SER A 297 2.71 5.23 -3.63
N MET A 298 3.92 4.79 -3.25
CA MET A 298 4.12 3.86 -2.13
C MET A 298 3.64 4.41 -0.77
N GLN A 299 3.63 5.73 -0.61
CA GLN A 299 3.07 6.39 0.56
C GLN A 299 1.59 6.75 0.37
N SER A 300 1.03 6.52 -0.81
CA SER A 300 -0.39 6.78 -1.04
C SER A 300 -1.24 5.82 -0.20
N PRO A 301 -2.32 6.33 0.39
CA PRO A 301 -3.24 5.49 1.13
C PRO A 301 -3.92 4.40 0.32
N THR A 302 -3.96 4.55 -0.99
CA THR A 302 -4.46 3.53 -1.89
C THR A 302 -3.52 2.32 -1.99
N ALA A 303 -2.21 2.52 -1.79
CA ALA A 303 -1.28 1.44 -1.57
C ALA A 303 -1.66 0.58 -0.34
N LEU A 304 -2.25 1.18 0.67
CA LEU A 304 -2.69 0.52 1.90
C LEU A 304 -4.01 -0.24 1.75
N LEU A 305 -4.92 0.20 0.86
CA LEU A 305 -6.16 -0.55 0.59
C LEU A 305 -5.88 -1.92 -0.07
N GLY A 306 -4.78 -2.02 -0.81
CA GLY A 306 -4.28 -3.29 -1.30
C GLY A 306 -3.64 -4.15 -0.21
N ALA A 307 -3.03 -3.58 0.83
CA ALA A 307 -2.27 -4.33 1.83
C ALA A 307 -3.15 -5.15 2.79
N GLU A 308 -4.39 -4.75 3.05
CA GLU A 308 -5.32 -5.53 3.88
C GLU A 308 -5.77 -6.84 3.22
N GLY A 309 -5.68 -6.94 1.89
CA GLY A 309 -5.95 -8.16 1.12
C GLY A 309 -4.74 -9.06 0.89
N GLY A 310 -3.55 -8.67 1.33
CA GLY A 310 -2.33 -9.47 1.15
C GLY A 310 -1.79 -9.52 -0.28
N ALA A 311 -2.49 -8.90 -1.22
CA ALA A 311 -2.00 -8.82 -2.59
C ALA A 311 -2.13 -7.40 -3.06
N LEU A 312 -1.17 -6.71 -2.84
CA LEU A 312 -0.96 -5.66 -3.26
C LEU A 312 -0.81 -5.09 -4.47
N GLN A 313 -0.71 -4.03 -4.65
CA GLN A 313 -0.24 -3.33 -5.84
C GLN A 313 0.79 -4.17 -6.51
N GLY A 314 0.54 -4.56 -7.74
CA GLY A 314 1.56 -5.13 -8.62
C GLY A 314 2.81 -4.28 -8.50
N ALA A 315 3.95 -4.91 -8.33
CA ALA A 315 5.20 -4.20 -8.18
C ALA A 315 5.27 -3.14 -9.29
N GLY A 316 4.94 -1.90 -8.95
CA GLY A 316 4.86 -0.82 -9.93
C GLY A 316 6.19 -0.70 -10.68
N PHE A 317 6.16 -0.21 -11.91
CA PHE A 317 7.38 -0.03 -12.69
C PHE A 317 8.21 1.14 -12.15
N ILE A 318 9.47 0.86 -11.84
CA ILE A 318 10.39 1.86 -11.30
C ILE A 318 10.91 2.76 -12.42
N THR A 319 10.57 4.03 -12.33
CA THR A 319 10.95 5.05 -13.31
C THR A 319 11.28 6.38 -12.65
N SER A 320 12.05 7.21 -13.34
CA SER A 320 12.28 8.60 -12.96
C SER A 320 11.14 9.54 -13.38
N SER A 321 10.23 9.09 -14.24
CA SER A 321 9.14 9.92 -14.76
C SER A 321 7.98 9.98 -13.75
N PRO A 322 7.56 11.15 -13.33
CA PRO A 322 6.27 11.26 -12.67
C PRO A 322 5.15 10.92 -13.63
N PHE A 323 4.05 10.44 -13.11
CA PHE A 323 2.90 10.00 -13.90
C PHE A 323 1.60 10.58 -13.35
N LYS A 324 0.59 10.64 -14.18
CA LYS A 324 -0.78 10.88 -13.78
C LYS A 324 -1.45 9.55 -13.48
N GLU A 325 -1.73 9.34 -12.22
CA GLU A 325 -2.50 8.20 -11.76
C GLU A 325 -4.00 8.47 -11.86
N ARG A 326 -4.74 7.49 -12.31
CA ARG A 326 -6.21 7.43 -12.23
C ARG A 326 -6.59 6.07 -11.73
N MET A 327 -7.33 6.03 -10.63
CA MET A 327 -7.69 4.77 -10.00
C MET A 327 -9.15 4.75 -9.61
N VAL A 328 -9.75 3.58 -9.74
CA VAL A 328 -11.07 3.26 -9.19
C VAL A 328 -10.94 1.98 -8.39
N THR A 329 -11.45 1.98 -7.17
CA THR A 329 -11.49 0.81 -6.30
C THR A 329 -12.92 0.53 -5.84
N ALA A 330 -13.27 -0.73 -5.66
CA ALA A 330 -14.54 -1.13 -5.06
C ALA A 330 -14.37 -2.45 -4.31
N GLY A 331 -15.15 -2.64 -3.25
CA GLY A 331 -15.10 -3.91 -2.52
C GLY A 331 -16.19 -4.06 -1.48
N ALA A 332 -16.16 -5.21 -0.84
CA ALA A 332 -17.09 -5.58 0.22
C ALA A 332 -16.41 -6.52 1.22
N ASP A 333 -16.64 -6.24 2.50
CA ASP A 333 -16.22 -7.07 3.63
C ASP A 333 -17.44 -7.65 4.31
N TYR A 334 -17.43 -8.95 4.51
CA TYR A 334 -18.43 -9.67 5.28
C TYR A 334 -17.76 -10.42 6.41
N ASN A 335 -18.20 -10.16 7.65
CA ASN A 335 -17.68 -10.84 8.84
C ASN A 335 -18.83 -11.26 9.74
N ARG A 336 -19.15 -12.55 9.76
CA ARG A 336 -20.21 -13.09 10.62
C ARG A 336 -19.78 -14.39 11.29
N GLY A 337 -19.65 -14.34 12.61
CA GLY A 337 -19.36 -15.50 13.44
C GLY A 337 -17.99 -16.12 13.13
N LEU A 338 -17.99 -17.23 12.41
CA LEU A 338 -16.79 -18.00 12.08
C LEU A 338 -16.29 -17.76 10.63
N THR A 339 -16.99 -16.94 9.86
CA THR A 339 -16.72 -16.76 8.43
C THR A 339 -16.43 -15.31 8.11
N THR A 340 -15.37 -15.09 7.36
CA THR A 340 -14.98 -13.80 6.77
C THR A 340 -14.94 -13.95 5.27
N VAL A 341 -15.38 -12.92 4.56
CA VAL A 341 -15.27 -12.81 3.10
C VAL A 341 -14.86 -11.39 2.79
N THR A 342 -13.77 -11.21 2.09
CA THR A 342 -13.34 -9.93 1.53
C THR A 342 -13.28 -10.07 0.02
N LEU A 343 -13.88 -9.14 -0.68
CA LEU A 343 -13.82 -9.00 -2.13
C LEU A 343 -13.42 -7.57 -2.45
N SER A 344 -12.38 -7.40 -3.23
CA SER A 344 -11.95 -6.09 -3.71
C SER A 344 -11.55 -6.13 -5.18
N GLY A 345 -11.61 -4.97 -5.83
CA GLY A 345 -11.14 -4.79 -7.18
C GLY A 345 -10.61 -3.37 -7.36
N ILE A 346 -9.54 -3.25 -8.13
CA ILE A 346 -8.88 -2.00 -8.47
C ILE A 346 -8.73 -1.93 -9.98
N TYR A 347 -9.03 -0.79 -10.55
CA TYR A 347 -8.64 -0.43 -11.91
C TYR A 347 -7.79 0.84 -11.84
N GLN A 348 -6.58 0.78 -12.37
CA GLN A 348 -5.60 1.86 -12.38
C GLN A 348 -5.16 2.17 -13.79
N GLN A 349 -4.86 3.43 -14.05
CA GLN A 349 -4.22 3.89 -15.27
C GLN A 349 -3.13 4.89 -14.91
N ASP A 350 -1.89 4.58 -15.34
CA ASP A 350 -0.73 5.45 -15.16
C ASP A 350 -0.30 6.03 -16.51
N LEU A 351 -0.29 7.34 -16.58
CA LEU A 351 0.10 8.11 -17.77
C LEU A 351 1.38 8.88 -17.46
N TYR A 352 2.51 8.37 -17.96
CA TYR A 352 3.84 8.90 -17.66
C TYR A 352 4.10 10.21 -18.44
N THR A 353 4.54 11.23 -17.73
CA THR A 353 4.70 12.58 -18.31
C THR A 353 5.85 12.69 -19.30
N GLN A 354 6.88 11.86 -19.17
CA GLN A 354 8.11 11.91 -19.97
C GLN A 354 8.43 10.58 -20.68
N GLN A 355 7.82 9.49 -20.24
CA GLN A 355 8.08 8.12 -20.68
C GLN A 355 6.77 7.43 -21.07
N SER A 356 6.00 8.05 -21.97
CA SER A 356 4.68 7.54 -22.39
C SER A 356 4.69 6.12 -22.96
N GLN A 357 5.87 5.58 -23.31
CA GLN A 357 5.99 4.17 -23.68
C GLN A 357 5.63 3.22 -22.52
N TYR A 358 5.68 3.69 -21.27
CA TYR A 358 5.30 2.92 -20.08
C TYR A 358 3.86 3.19 -19.60
N ASP A 359 3.10 4.00 -20.36
CA ASP A 359 1.68 4.16 -20.06
C ASP A 359 1.01 2.79 -19.96
N ASN A 360 0.38 2.53 -18.81
CA ASN A 360 -0.23 1.24 -18.52
C ASN A 360 -1.65 1.38 -18.03
N ARG A 361 -2.34 0.25 -18.02
CA ARG A 361 -3.66 0.04 -17.43
C ARG A 361 -3.65 -1.27 -16.69
N ASP A 362 -4.00 -1.23 -15.43
CA ASP A 362 -4.03 -2.38 -14.55
C ASP A 362 -5.42 -2.62 -14.03
N ALA A 363 -5.83 -3.86 -13.99
CA ALA A 363 -7.07 -4.28 -13.33
C ALA A 363 -6.76 -5.47 -12.42
N THR A 364 -7.08 -5.34 -11.15
CA THR A 364 -6.87 -6.40 -10.17
C THR A 364 -8.15 -6.76 -9.44
N ALA A 365 -8.28 -8.00 -9.04
CA ALA A 365 -9.37 -8.48 -8.20
C ALA A 365 -8.83 -9.47 -7.18
N ASP A 366 -9.24 -9.32 -5.93
CA ASP A 366 -8.92 -10.20 -4.82
C ASP A 366 -10.18 -10.74 -4.15
N LEU A 367 -10.18 -12.02 -3.84
CA LEU A 367 -11.19 -12.69 -3.06
C LEU A 367 -10.53 -13.48 -1.95
N THR A 368 -10.77 -13.09 -0.71
CA THR A 368 -10.35 -13.82 0.48
C THR A 368 -11.54 -14.44 1.20
N LEU A 369 -11.51 -15.75 1.41
CA LEU A 369 -12.51 -16.52 2.15
C LEU A 369 -11.86 -17.13 3.38
N GLY A 370 -12.21 -16.66 4.56
CA GLY A 370 -11.70 -17.17 5.83
C GLY A 370 -12.78 -17.92 6.62
N ARG A 371 -12.41 -19.03 7.25
CA ARG A 371 -13.29 -19.76 8.16
C ARG A 371 -12.55 -20.31 9.38
N LYS A 372 -13.10 -20.03 10.54
CA LYS A 372 -12.69 -20.63 11.80
C LYS A 372 -13.33 -22.01 11.95
N LEU A 373 -12.52 -23.05 11.84
CA LEU A 373 -12.98 -24.44 11.98
C LEU A 373 -13.14 -24.84 13.45
N GLN A 374 -12.22 -24.35 14.28
CA GLN A 374 -12.20 -24.51 15.74
C GLN A 374 -11.73 -23.20 16.37
N PRO A 375 -11.82 -23.01 17.68
CA PRO A 375 -11.36 -21.77 18.34
C PRO A 375 -9.92 -21.36 18.01
N THR A 376 -9.07 -22.34 17.67
CA THR A 376 -7.64 -22.14 17.36
C THR A 376 -7.25 -22.61 15.97
N LEU A 377 -8.19 -23.09 15.14
CA LEU A 377 -7.89 -23.64 13.82
C LEU A 377 -8.64 -22.84 12.75
N PHE A 378 -7.90 -22.29 11.78
CA PHE A 378 -8.41 -21.46 10.69
C PHE A 378 -8.06 -22.06 9.33
N ILE A 379 -8.95 -21.90 8.39
CA ILE A 379 -8.70 -22.14 6.98
C ILE A 379 -9.00 -20.86 6.20
N GLN A 380 -8.14 -20.54 5.24
CA GLN A 380 -8.30 -19.39 4.36
C GLN A 380 -8.01 -19.80 2.92
N LEU A 381 -8.85 -19.35 2.01
CA LEU A 381 -8.61 -19.40 0.57
C LEU A 381 -8.50 -17.97 0.07
N GLN A 382 -7.44 -17.66 -0.63
CA GLN A 382 -7.25 -16.41 -1.35
C GLN A 382 -7.15 -16.69 -2.85
N VAL A 383 -7.83 -15.89 -3.64
CA VAL A 383 -7.75 -15.92 -5.11
C VAL A 383 -7.54 -14.50 -5.59
N TYR A 384 -6.44 -14.28 -6.25
CA TYR A 384 -6.04 -12.99 -6.82
C TYR A 384 -5.95 -13.11 -8.33
N GLY A 385 -6.45 -12.11 -9.05
CA GLY A 385 -6.32 -12.01 -10.50
C GLY A 385 -5.84 -10.62 -10.90
N SER A 386 -4.93 -10.54 -11.87
CA SER A 386 -4.48 -9.28 -12.44
C SER A 386 -4.50 -9.31 -13.97
N TYR A 387 -4.74 -8.15 -14.53
CA TYR A 387 -4.58 -7.84 -15.95
C TYR A 387 -3.83 -6.53 -16.09
N GLU A 388 -2.76 -6.53 -16.87
CA GLU A 388 -1.90 -5.38 -17.10
C GLU A 388 -1.70 -5.20 -18.61
N ASP A 389 -1.86 -3.97 -19.11
CA ASP A 389 -1.79 -3.62 -20.53
C ASP A 389 -0.84 -2.44 -20.75
N TYR A 390 0.23 -2.68 -21.50
CA TYR A 390 1.18 -1.68 -21.97
C TYR A 390 0.89 -1.37 -23.44
N SER A 391 0.01 -0.40 -23.66
CA SER A 391 -0.55 -0.10 -24.98
C SER A 391 0.52 0.26 -26.03
N HIS A 392 1.62 0.91 -25.63
CA HIS A 392 2.70 1.28 -26.55
C HIS A 392 3.49 0.06 -27.06
N TYR A 393 3.68 -0.93 -26.20
CA TYR A 393 4.37 -2.17 -26.54
C TYR A 393 3.45 -3.22 -27.17
N HIS A 394 2.13 -2.96 -27.23
CA HIS A 394 1.11 -3.95 -27.58
C HIS A 394 1.25 -5.25 -26.76
N ALA A 395 1.71 -5.12 -25.54
CA ALA A 395 1.96 -6.22 -24.63
C ALA A 395 0.96 -6.18 -23.48
N HIS A 396 0.43 -7.34 -23.13
CA HIS A 396 -0.40 -7.48 -21.94
C HIS A 396 -0.07 -8.75 -21.20
N THR A 397 -0.26 -8.72 -19.89
CA THR A 397 -0.19 -9.89 -19.02
C THR A 397 -1.53 -10.10 -18.34
N HIS A 398 -1.85 -11.33 -18.05
CA HIS A 398 -2.87 -11.67 -17.07
C HIS A 398 -2.37 -12.81 -16.20
N SER A 399 -2.62 -12.68 -14.91
CA SER A 399 -2.25 -13.68 -13.94
C SER A 399 -3.44 -14.07 -13.07
N ILE A 400 -3.39 -15.29 -12.57
CA ILE A 400 -4.26 -15.77 -11.52
C ILE A 400 -3.43 -16.53 -10.51
N THR A 401 -3.60 -16.18 -9.24
CA THR A 401 -2.97 -16.84 -8.11
C THR A 401 -4.05 -17.34 -7.17
N ALA A 402 -3.95 -18.61 -6.75
CA ALA A 402 -4.83 -19.16 -5.74
C ALA A 402 -4.00 -19.78 -4.63
N MET A 403 -4.38 -19.55 -3.38
CA MET A 403 -3.69 -20.04 -2.22
C MET A 403 -4.63 -20.50 -1.13
N LEU A 404 -4.37 -21.68 -0.59
CA LEU A 404 -5.06 -22.26 0.55
C LEU A 404 -4.12 -22.34 1.74
N THR A 405 -4.54 -21.75 2.86
CA THR A 405 -3.79 -21.75 4.12
C THR A 405 -4.59 -22.42 5.22
N LEU A 406 -3.93 -23.26 5.99
CA LEU A 406 -4.45 -23.85 7.23
C LEU A 406 -3.55 -23.43 8.38
N SER A 407 -4.07 -22.73 9.37
CA SER A 407 -3.28 -22.24 10.49
C SER A 407 -3.87 -22.64 11.84
N LYS A 408 -2.98 -22.95 12.79
CA LYS A 408 -3.32 -23.22 14.18
C LYS A 408 -2.71 -22.18 15.08
N GLN A 409 -3.58 -21.43 15.75
CA GLN A 409 -3.21 -20.38 16.69
C GLN A 409 -3.04 -20.94 18.08
N LEU A 410 -1.96 -20.56 18.74
CA LEU A 410 -1.67 -20.75 20.16
C LEU A 410 -1.78 -19.40 20.89
N ALA A 411 -1.40 -19.34 22.17
CA ALA A 411 -1.55 -18.09 22.94
C ALA A 411 -0.75 -16.91 22.33
N ARG A 412 0.50 -17.15 21.92
CA ARG A 412 1.41 -16.12 21.37
C ARG A 412 2.10 -16.57 20.07
N ALA A 413 1.68 -17.68 19.51
CA ALA A 413 2.31 -18.23 18.32
C ALA A 413 1.26 -18.79 17.38
N ALA A 414 1.58 -18.88 16.09
CA ALA A 414 0.79 -19.65 15.15
C ALA A 414 1.70 -20.51 14.28
N PHE A 415 1.16 -21.66 13.85
CA PHE A 415 1.77 -22.54 12.89
C PHE A 415 0.82 -22.67 11.70
N GLY A 416 1.35 -22.58 10.50
CA GLY A 416 0.54 -22.73 9.30
C GLY A 416 1.19 -23.59 8.26
N LEU A 417 0.32 -24.17 7.43
CA LEU A 417 0.64 -24.87 6.19
C LEU A 417 -0.06 -24.13 5.08
N TYR A 418 0.59 -23.98 3.94
CA TYR A 418 -0.05 -23.42 2.77
C TYR A 418 0.32 -24.18 1.50
N ALA A 419 -0.55 -24.09 0.52
CA ALA A 419 -0.32 -24.56 -0.82
C ALA A 419 -1.00 -23.59 -1.79
N GLY A 420 -0.31 -23.19 -2.82
CA GLY A 420 -0.82 -22.28 -3.82
C GLY A 420 -0.19 -22.48 -5.17
N GLY A 421 -0.66 -21.71 -6.12
CA GLY A 421 -0.08 -21.70 -7.46
C GLY A 421 -0.46 -20.43 -8.20
N THR A 422 0.43 -20.02 -9.08
CA THR A 422 0.29 -18.88 -9.96
C THR A 422 0.37 -19.34 -11.41
N GLN A 423 -0.53 -18.85 -12.22
CA GLN A 423 -0.46 -18.96 -13.68
C GLN A 423 -0.46 -17.57 -14.28
N GLN A 424 0.58 -17.23 -15.01
CA GLN A 424 0.67 -16.01 -15.79
C GLN A 424 0.75 -16.33 -17.27
N SER A 425 0.01 -15.55 -18.07
CA SER A 425 0.07 -15.58 -19.52
C SER A 425 0.35 -14.20 -20.03
N GLY A 426 1.41 -14.07 -20.83
CA GLY A 426 1.80 -12.82 -21.48
C GLY A 426 1.65 -12.92 -23.00
N SER A 427 1.24 -11.84 -23.65
CA SER A 427 1.23 -11.73 -25.08
C SER A 427 2.63 -11.39 -25.62
N PRO A 428 2.99 -11.85 -26.81
CA PRO A 428 4.17 -11.31 -27.50
C PRO A 428 3.95 -9.83 -27.81
N GLY A 429 4.87 -8.98 -27.36
CA GLY A 429 4.89 -7.57 -27.66
C GLY A 429 5.58 -7.24 -28.97
N VAL A 430 5.71 -5.95 -29.29
CA VAL A 430 6.48 -5.45 -30.43
C VAL A 430 7.98 -5.51 -30.11
N SER A 431 8.77 -6.06 -31.03
CA SER A 431 10.24 -6.18 -30.94
C SER A 431 10.75 -7.17 -29.86
N SER A 432 11.65 -6.76 -28.99
CA SER A 432 12.26 -7.60 -27.95
C SER A 432 11.45 -7.68 -26.64
N PHE A 433 10.32 -6.99 -26.55
CA PHE A 433 9.50 -6.96 -25.34
C PHE A 433 8.41 -8.05 -25.40
N ASN A 434 8.69 -9.19 -24.80
CA ASN A 434 7.72 -10.27 -24.65
C ASN A 434 7.29 -10.34 -23.18
N ALA A 435 6.00 -10.24 -22.95
CA ALA A 435 5.44 -10.41 -21.61
C ALA A 435 5.66 -11.86 -21.14
N ALA A 436 6.08 -12.01 -19.88
CA ALA A 436 6.42 -13.32 -19.31
C ALA A 436 5.18 -14.23 -19.20
N SER A 437 5.36 -15.50 -19.55
CA SER A 437 4.36 -16.56 -19.32
C SER A 437 4.99 -17.64 -18.49
N TYR A 438 4.31 -18.09 -17.42
CA TYR A 438 4.79 -19.15 -16.55
C TYR A 438 3.66 -19.76 -15.73
N HIS A 439 3.92 -20.90 -15.11
CA HIS A 439 3.16 -21.42 -14.00
C HIS A 439 4.11 -21.79 -12.87
N ASP A 440 3.66 -21.69 -11.64
CA ASP A 440 4.39 -22.03 -10.43
C ASP A 440 3.44 -22.65 -9.42
N ILE A 441 3.93 -23.66 -8.71
CA ILE A 441 3.24 -24.28 -7.57
C ILE A 441 4.16 -24.19 -6.37
N GLU A 442 3.62 -23.64 -5.29
CA GLU A 442 4.33 -23.51 -4.05
C GLU A 442 3.60 -24.20 -2.90
N VAL A 443 4.37 -24.85 -2.03
CA VAL A 443 3.89 -25.42 -0.77
C VAL A 443 4.85 -25.04 0.34
N GLY A 444 4.31 -24.72 1.52
CA GLY A 444 5.16 -24.29 2.61
C GLY A 444 4.56 -24.44 3.99
N VAL A 445 5.41 -24.20 4.96
CA VAL A 445 5.09 -24.14 6.37
C VAL A 445 5.63 -22.86 6.95
N TYR A 446 4.90 -22.29 7.90
CA TYR A 446 5.35 -21.10 8.60
C TYR A 446 5.04 -21.15 10.09
N PHE A 447 5.77 -20.34 10.82
CA PHE A 447 5.61 -20.08 12.24
C PHE A 447 5.61 -18.57 12.46
N THR A 448 4.68 -18.07 13.27
CA THR A 448 4.67 -16.69 13.74
C THR A 448 4.68 -16.63 15.26
N TYR A 449 5.25 -15.54 15.80
CA TYR A 449 5.30 -15.29 17.24
C TYR A 449 5.02 -13.83 17.55
N ASP A 450 3.96 -13.57 18.31
CA ASP A 450 3.55 -12.23 18.75
C ASP A 450 4.56 -11.65 19.74
N LEU A 451 5.25 -10.61 19.32
CA LEU A 451 6.29 -9.91 20.10
C LEU A 451 5.68 -9.01 21.20
N LEU A 452 4.48 -8.48 20.98
CA LEU A 452 3.85 -7.56 21.92
C LEU A 452 3.14 -8.28 23.07
N GLY A 453 2.82 -9.56 22.92
CA GLY A 453 2.12 -10.36 23.93
C GLY A 453 0.70 -9.86 24.20
N GLN A 454 0.15 -9.08 23.31
CA GLN A 454 -1.26 -8.74 23.36
C GLN A 454 -2.00 -9.98 22.88
N ALA A 455 -2.57 -10.75 23.82
CA ALA A 455 -3.36 -11.92 23.46
C ALA A 455 -4.30 -11.55 22.32
N ASN A 456 -4.11 -12.20 21.16
CA ASN A 456 -4.83 -11.91 19.93
C ASN A 456 -6.34 -11.88 20.21
N SER A 457 -6.85 -10.71 20.56
CA SER A 457 -8.29 -10.43 20.72
C SER A 457 -9.00 -10.47 19.36
N SER A 458 -8.26 -10.56 18.28
CA SER A 458 -8.73 -10.72 16.92
C SER A 458 -8.75 -12.18 16.53
N GLY A 459 -9.61 -12.96 17.16
CA GLY A 459 -10.03 -14.22 16.56
C GLY A 459 -10.71 -13.94 15.21
N GLY A 460 -9.96 -13.80 14.16
CA GLY A 460 -10.48 -13.51 12.83
C GLY A 460 -9.94 -12.24 12.15
N ALA A 461 -8.88 -11.62 12.68
CA ALA A 461 -8.08 -10.77 11.81
C ALA A 461 -7.60 -11.67 10.68
N GLY A 462 -8.01 -11.37 9.48
CA GLY A 462 -7.50 -12.04 8.32
C GLY A 462 -5.98 -12.05 8.47
N LEU A 463 -5.41 -13.22 8.38
CA LEU A 463 -4.01 -13.34 8.12
C LEU A 463 -3.82 -12.71 6.75
N GLY A 464 -3.72 -11.39 6.70
CA GLY A 464 -3.13 -10.65 5.60
C GLY A 464 -1.64 -10.98 5.58
N MET A 465 -1.32 -12.24 5.79
CA MET A 465 0.00 -12.72 5.55
C MET A 465 0.16 -12.75 4.04
N GLY A 466 0.88 -11.79 3.51
CA GLY A 466 1.66 -12.08 2.32
C GLY A 466 2.36 -13.38 2.67
N VAL A 467 2.05 -14.45 1.95
CA VAL A 467 2.67 -15.74 2.24
C VAL A 467 4.14 -15.57 1.98
N PRO A 468 4.99 -15.86 2.99
CA PRO A 468 6.43 -15.74 2.81
C PRO A 468 6.82 -16.61 1.63
N GLY A 469 7.34 -16.05 0.58
CA GLY A 469 8.00 -16.79 -0.45
C GLY A 469 7.35 -16.85 -1.82
N LEU A 470 6.22 -16.18 -2.07
CA LEU A 470 5.79 -15.98 -3.45
C LEU A 470 6.44 -14.71 -4.05
N PRO A 471 7.67 -14.82 -4.64
CA PRO A 471 8.10 -13.81 -5.58
C PRO A 471 7.16 -13.90 -6.78
N GLY A 472 6.33 -12.90 -6.99
CA GLY A 472 5.43 -12.89 -8.13
C GLY A 472 3.95 -12.91 -7.84
N VAL A 473 3.52 -12.87 -6.58
CA VAL A 473 2.20 -12.35 -6.27
C VAL A 473 2.36 -10.84 -6.20
N PRO A 474 1.91 -10.12 -7.24
CA PRO A 474 1.96 -8.68 -7.24
C PRO A 474 1.03 -8.11 -6.20
#